data_5be034f2474e1438f326e672156854d3
#
_entry.id   5be034f2474e1438f326e672156854d3
#
_cell.length_a   1.000
_cell.length_b   1.000
_cell.length_c   1.000
_cell.angle_alpha   90.00
_cell.angle_beta   90.00
_cell.angle_gamma   90.00
#
_symmetry.space_group_name_H-M   'P 1'
#
loop_
_entity.id
_entity.type
_entity.pdbx_description
1 polymer ?
#
loop_
_entity_poly.entity_id
_entity_poly.type
_entity_poly.pdbx_seq_one_letter_code
_entity_poly.pdbx_strand_id
1 'polypeptide(L)'
;MRCSLCSEVCPRGLLGHRIQPHKMMRLAAYGALCDPEYTPMNAFLCCGCRLCEYACVMGLQPWKLNGMLKGEMGKKGVRNALHNQPEAAAPFRQYKRYPVHKLIHQLGLDGYDVPAPMEDSSCDYQMVTLPLSQGVGAPAQPVVRAGDRVEKGALIAAAPEGKLGANLHASIAGTVTAVTEREITIQQ
;
A
#
# COMPACT_ATOMS: atom_id res chain seq x y z
N MET A 1 6.63 -33.89 2.19
CA MET A 1 5.75 -33.15 3.13
C MET A 1 5.04 -32.03 2.37
N ARG A 2 3.71 -31.90 2.50
CA ARG A 2 2.91 -30.88 1.77
C ARG A 2 2.54 -29.74 2.72
N CYS A 3 3.51 -28.88 3.07
CA CYS A 3 3.27 -27.75 3.92
C CYS A 3 2.51 -26.65 3.14
N SER A 4 1.53 -25.97 3.77
CA SER A 4 0.72 -24.87 3.23
C SER A 4 0.64 -23.65 4.18
N LEU A 5 1.43 -23.60 5.24
CA LEU A 5 1.38 -22.55 6.27
C LEU A 5 1.42 -21.14 5.68
N CYS A 6 2.28 -20.92 4.67
CA CYS A 6 2.37 -19.62 3.99
C CYS A 6 1.07 -19.19 3.29
N SER A 7 0.22 -20.14 2.90
CA SER A 7 -1.11 -19.86 2.33
C SER A 7 -2.18 -19.71 3.41
N GLU A 8 -2.05 -20.46 4.52
CA GLU A 8 -2.97 -20.39 5.65
C GLU A 8 -3.00 -19.00 6.32
N VAL A 9 -1.86 -18.29 6.33
CA VAL A 9 -1.75 -16.94 6.91
C VAL A 9 -1.85 -15.82 5.88
N CYS A 10 -1.98 -16.13 4.60
CA CYS A 10 -1.99 -15.10 3.56
C CYS A 10 -3.23 -14.22 3.68
N PRO A 11 -3.09 -12.89 3.97
CA PRO A 11 -4.24 -12.02 4.20
C PRO A 11 -5.13 -11.90 2.97
N ARG A 12 -4.54 -11.91 1.77
CA ARG A 12 -5.29 -11.89 0.51
C ARG A 12 -6.06 -13.21 0.31
N GLY A 13 -5.42 -14.36 0.59
CA GLY A 13 -6.08 -15.66 0.55
C GLY A 13 -7.21 -15.77 1.59
N LEU A 14 -6.98 -15.25 2.80
CA LEU A 14 -7.98 -15.23 3.86
C LEU A 14 -9.18 -14.31 3.54
N LEU A 15 -9.03 -13.34 2.66
CA LEU A 15 -10.11 -12.50 2.15
C LEU A 15 -10.84 -13.12 0.94
N GLY A 16 -10.45 -14.31 0.50
CA GLY A 16 -11.12 -15.02 -0.61
C GLY A 16 -10.46 -14.83 -1.98
N HIS A 17 -9.32 -14.15 -2.06
CA HIS A 17 -8.57 -14.09 -3.32
C HIS A 17 -7.89 -15.43 -3.62
N ARG A 18 -7.84 -15.82 -4.89
CA ARG A 18 -7.20 -17.07 -5.35
C ARG A 18 -5.67 -16.99 -5.32
N ILE A 19 -5.08 -16.66 -4.16
CA ILE A 19 -3.63 -16.66 -3.97
C ILE A 19 -3.20 -17.70 -2.95
N GLN A 20 -2.30 -18.60 -3.36
CA GLN A 20 -1.77 -19.69 -2.55
C GLN A 20 -0.25 -19.72 -2.70
N PRO A 21 0.51 -18.99 -1.86
CA PRO A 21 1.96 -18.88 -1.94
C PRO A 21 2.68 -20.23 -2.00
N HIS A 22 2.20 -21.27 -1.31
CA HIS A 22 2.80 -22.60 -1.36
C HIS A 22 2.73 -23.25 -2.76
N LYS A 23 1.70 -22.96 -3.57
CA LYS A 23 1.61 -23.48 -4.95
C LYS A 23 2.63 -22.80 -5.85
N MET A 24 2.87 -21.49 -5.66
CA MET A 24 3.90 -20.77 -6.42
C MET A 24 5.31 -21.31 -6.11
N MET A 25 5.59 -21.62 -4.83
CA MET A 25 6.86 -22.23 -4.46
C MET A 25 7.06 -23.62 -5.10
N ARG A 26 5.99 -24.40 -5.21
CA ARG A 26 6.05 -25.71 -5.91
C ARG A 26 6.25 -25.53 -7.41
N LEU A 27 5.59 -24.57 -8.03
CA LEU A 27 5.80 -24.25 -9.45
C LEU A 27 7.29 -23.94 -9.71
N ALA A 28 7.92 -23.13 -8.85
CA ALA A 28 9.33 -22.80 -8.98
C ALA A 28 10.25 -23.99 -8.76
N ALA A 29 9.88 -24.91 -7.84
CA ALA A 29 10.71 -26.07 -7.50
C ALA A 29 10.60 -27.22 -8.52
N TYR A 30 9.42 -27.41 -9.11
CA TYR A 30 9.14 -28.60 -9.92
C TYR A 30 8.73 -28.29 -11.36
N GLY A 31 8.64 -27.01 -11.75
CA GLY A 31 8.27 -26.60 -13.11
C GLY A 31 6.82 -26.91 -13.50
N ALA A 32 6.02 -27.48 -12.62
CA ALA A 32 4.66 -27.88 -12.90
C ALA A 32 3.69 -27.54 -11.75
N LEU A 33 2.47 -27.20 -12.13
CA LEU A 33 1.34 -27.05 -11.19
C LEU A 33 0.43 -28.27 -11.34
N CYS A 34 0.09 -28.89 -10.21
CA CYS A 34 -0.90 -29.97 -10.17
C CYS A 34 -2.34 -29.45 -10.26
N ASP A 35 -2.52 -28.11 -10.23
CA ASP A 35 -3.82 -27.45 -10.24
C ASP A 35 -3.94 -26.60 -11.51
N PRO A 36 -4.76 -27.03 -12.49
CA PRO A 36 -4.88 -26.34 -13.78
C PRO A 36 -5.48 -24.93 -13.67
N GLU A 37 -6.22 -24.64 -12.60
CA GLU A 37 -6.81 -23.33 -12.35
C GLU A 37 -5.83 -22.33 -11.73
N TYR A 38 -4.69 -22.82 -11.20
CA TYR A 38 -3.69 -21.98 -10.55
C TYR A 38 -2.51 -21.73 -11.49
N THR A 39 -2.37 -20.50 -11.93
CA THR A 39 -1.35 -20.08 -12.90
C THR A 39 -0.36 -19.07 -12.29
N PRO A 40 0.78 -18.80 -12.93
CA PRO A 40 1.69 -17.72 -12.53
C PRO A 40 1.01 -16.35 -12.41
N MET A 41 -0.09 -16.12 -13.13
CA MET A 41 -0.90 -14.90 -13.05
C MET A 41 -1.40 -14.62 -11.62
N ASN A 42 -1.62 -15.66 -10.80
CA ASN A 42 -2.05 -15.49 -9.41
C ASN A 42 -1.04 -14.71 -8.55
N ALA A 43 0.23 -14.59 -9.01
CA ALA A 43 1.21 -13.71 -8.39
C ALA A 43 0.78 -12.23 -8.36
N PHE A 44 -0.02 -11.77 -9.33
CA PHE A 44 -0.55 -10.40 -9.35
C PHE A 44 -1.40 -10.06 -8.13
N LEU A 45 -1.98 -11.05 -7.48
CA LEU A 45 -2.80 -10.88 -6.27
C LEU A 45 -1.98 -10.66 -5.00
N CYS A 46 -0.66 -10.89 -5.05
CA CYS A 46 0.22 -10.71 -3.90
C CYS A 46 0.38 -9.22 -3.55
N CYS A 47 0.17 -8.84 -2.30
CA CYS A 47 0.40 -7.47 -1.81
C CYS A 47 1.80 -7.25 -1.22
N GLY A 48 2.69 -8.25 -1.24
CA GLY A 48 4.05 -8.13 -0.74
C GLY A 48 4.20 -7.97 0.78
N CYS A 49 3.20 -8.33 1.56
CA CYS A 49 3.17 -8.11 3.02
C CYS A 49 4.15 -8.98 3.83
N ARG A 50 4.82 -9.95 3.22
CA ARG A 50 5.82 -10.85 3.80
C ARG A 50 5.31 -11.85 4.86
N LEU A 51 4.07 -11.84 5.29
CA LEU A 51 3.57 -12.78 6.32
C LEU A 51 3.81 -14.25 5.97
N CYS A 52 3.84 -14.59 4.69
CA CYS A 52 4.17 -15.94 4.22
C CYS A 52 5.62 -16.36 4.53
N GLU A 53 6.56 -15.42 4.62
CA GLU A 53 7.95 -15.66 5.05
C GLU A 53 7.99 -15.91 6.56
N TYR A 54 7.35 -15.04 7.35
CA TYR A 54 7.32 -15.18 8.81
C TYR A 54 6.63 -16.46 9.29
N ALA A 55 5.68 -16.98 8.53
CA ALA A 55 5.01 -18.25 8.81
C ALA A 55 5.79 -19.47 8.29
N CYS A 56 6.82 -19.28 7.47
CA CYS A 56 7.55 -20.37 6.86
C CYS A 56 8.58 -20.98 7.82
N VAL A 57 8.37 -22.21 8.24
CA VAL A 57 9.31 -22.94 9.10
C VAL A 57 10.66 -23.24 8.42
N MET A 58 10.72 -23.13 7.09
CA MET A 58 11.93 -23.34 6.28
C MET A 58 12.63 -22.04 5.89
N GLY A 59 12.17 -20.88 6.36
CA GLY A 59 12.75 -19.59 6.03
C GLY A 59 12.62 -19.18 4.54
N LEU A 60 11.68 -19.79 3.80
CA LEU A 60 11.47 -19.46 2.38
C LEU A 60 10.72 -18.11 2.23
N GLN A 61 10.93 -17.46 1.09
CA GLN A 61 10.39 -16.13 0.77
C GLN A 61 9.38 -16.16 -0.40
N PRO A 62 8.17 -16.74 -0.22
CA PRO A 62 7.20 -16.85 -1.32
C PRO A 62 6.78 -15.49 -1.90
N TRP A 63 6.73 -14.42 -1.07
CA TRP A 63 6.43 -13.07 -1.51
C TRP A 63 7.44 -12.54 -2.53
N LYS A 64 8.73 -12.88 -2.36
CA LYS A 64 9.81 -12.47 -3.26
C LYS A 64 9.66 -13.11 -4.63
N LEU A 65 9.35 -14.43 -4.66
CA LEU A 65 9.04 -15.12 -5.91
C LEU A 65 7.86 -14.48 -6.63
N ASN A 66 6.76 -14.18 -5.91
CA ASN A 66 5.61 -13.49 -6.50
C ASN A 66 5.99 -12.11 -7.06
N GLY A 67 6.86 -11.37 -6.37
CA GLY A 67 7.38 -10.07 -6.82
C GLY A 67 8.20 -10.20 -8.11
N MET A 68 9.08 -11.20 -8.18
CA MET A 68 9.89 -11.49 -9.38
C MET A 68 8.99 -11.86 -10.58
N LEU A 69 8.02 -12.73 -10.38
CA LEU A 69 7.06 -13.13 -11.43
C LEU A 69 6.25 -11.92 -11.94
N LYS A 70 5.78 -11.05 -11.05
CA LYS A 70 5.13 -9.78 -11.44
C LYS A 70 6.04 -8.92 -12.29
N GLY A 71 7.29 -8.74 -11.89
CA GLY A 71 8.27 -7.95 -12.62
C GLY A 71 8.52 -8.49 -14.01
N GLU A 72 8.75 -9.80 -14.14
CA GLU A 72 8.99 -10.45 -15.43
C GLU A 72 7.76 -10.41 -16.35
N MET A 73 6.57 -10.65 -15.80
CA MET A 73 5.33 -10.53 -16.55
C MET A 73 5.10 -9.09 -17.03
N GLY A 74 5.38 -8.10 -16.17
CA GLY A 74 5.28 -6.68 -16.50
C GLY A 74 6.22 -6.27 -17.63
N LYS A 75 7.48 -6.72 -17.61
CA LYS A 75 8.45 -6.50 -18.71
C LYS A 75 7.97 -7.06 -20.05
N LYS A 76 7.23 -8.18 -20.01
CA LYS A 76 6.63 -8.81 -21.19
C LYS A 76 5.29 -8.19 -21.60
N GLY A 77 4.86 -7.10 -20.97
CA GLY A 77 3.59 -6.44 -21.25
C GLY A 77 2.36 -7.21 -20.77
N VAL A 78 2.54 -8.28 -19.99
CA VAL A 78 1.43 -9.06 -19.46
C VAL A 78 0.72 -8.26 -18.36
N ARG A 79 -0.56 -7.98 -18.58
CA ARG A 79 -1.41 -7.30 -17.60
C ARG A 79 -2.15 -8.31 -16.72
N ASN A 80 -2.51 -7.87 -15.52
CA ASN A 80 -3.35 -8.66 -14.63
C ASN A 80 -4.75 -8.84 -15.25
N ALA A 81 -5.01 -10.02 -15.76
CA ALA A 81 -6.32 -10.40 -16.30
C ALA A 81 -7.26 -10.96 -15.21
N LEU A 82 -6.75 -11.16 -14.00
CA LEU A 82 -7.53 -11.66 -12.88
C LEU A 82 -8.28 -10.48 -12.25
N HIS A 83 -9.43 -10.12 -12.78
CA HIS A 83 -10.36 -9.16 -12.16
C HIS A 83 -10.98 -9.77 -10.89
N ASN A 84 -10.14 -10.25 -9.99
CA ASN A 84 -10.58 -11.00 -8.83
C ASN A 84 -11.26 -10.09 -7.82
N GLN A 85 -12.57 -10.09 -7.87
CA GLN A 85 -13.33 -9.83 -6.66
C GLN A 85 -13.24 -11.09 -5.77
N PRO A 86 -12.94 -10.95 -4.47
CA PRO A 86 -12.97 -12.08 -3.57
C PRO A 86 -14.40 -12.62 -3.47
N GLU A 87 -14.57 -13.93 -3.61
CA GLU A 87 -15.89 -14.58 -3.56
C GLU A 87 -16.46 -14.52 -2.14
N ALA A 88 -15.73 -15.09 -1.19
CA ALA A 88 -16.06 -15.08 0.23
C ALA A 88 -14.79 -15.19 1.07
N ALA A 89 -14.81 -14.62 2.28
CA ALA A 89 -13.70 -14.79 3.21
C ALA A 89 -13.53 -16.28 3.56
N ALA A 90 -12.27 -16.72 3.73
CA ALA A 90 -11.97 -18.09 4.08
C ALA A 90 -12.64 -18.48 5.41
N PRO A 91 -13.16 -19.73 5.52
CA PRO A 91 -13.65 -20.26 6.78
C PRO A 91 -12.59 -20.14 7.88
N PHE A 92 -13.01 -19.82 9.10
CA PHE A 92 -12.11 -19.66 10.26
C PHE A 92 -11.01 -18.61 10.08
N ARG A 93 -11.21 -17.60 9.20
CA ARG A 93 -10.24 -16.51 8.95
C ARG A 93 -9.71 -15.88 10.25
N GLN A 94 -10.58 -15.66 11.24
CA GLN A 94 -10.19 -15.04 12.52
C GLN A 94 -9.12 -15.84 13.28
N TYR A 95 -9.08 -17.16 13.12
CA TYR A 95 -8.11 -18.05 13.78
C TYR A 95 -6.83 -18.27 12.96
N LYS A 96 -6.85 -17.93 11.66
CA LYS A 96 -5.73 -18.08 10.73
C LYS A 96 -4.88 -16.83 10.58
N ARG A 97 -5.30 -15.70 11.16
CA ARG A 97 -4.53 -14.46 11.11
C ARG A 97 -3.23 -14.64 11.88
N TYR A 98 -2.15 -14.08 11.31
CA TYR A 98 -0.85 -14.08 11.99
C TYR A 98 -0.96 -13.22 13.26
N PRO A 99 -0.54 -13.70 14.44
CA PRO A 99 -0.65 -12.95 15.70
C PRO A 99 0.19 -11.68 15.66
N VAL A 100 -0.42 -10.53 15.99
CA VAL A 100 0.23 -9.22 15.89
C VAL A 100 1.44 -9.13 16.82
N HIS A 101 1.32 -9.53 18.07
CA HIS A 101 2.43 -9.52 19.05
C HIS A 101 3.64 -10.36 18.59
N LYS A 102 3.39 -11.51 17.94
CA LYS A 102 4.45 -12.32 17.35
C LYS A 102 5.14 -11.61 16.19
N LEU A 103 4.39 -10.86 15.40
CA LEU A 103 4.96 -10.07 14.30
C LEU A 103 5.80 -8.92 14.84
N ILE A 104 5.32 -8.19 15.86
CA ILE A 104 6.05 -7.13 16.56
C ILE A 104 7.39 -7.65 17.06
N HIS A 105 7.38 -8.78 17.75
CA HIS A 105 8.59 -9.43 18.25
C HIS A 105 9.57 -9.81 17.12
N GLN A 106 9.07 -10.44 16.06
CA GLN A 106 9.92 -10.82 14.92
C GLN A 106 10.51 -9.63 14.16
N LEU A 107 9.86 -8.47 14.22
CA LEU A 107 10.35 -7.24 13.63
C LEU A 107 11.29 -6.45 14.57
N GLY A 108 11.47 -6.91 15.81
CA GLY A 108 12.26 -6.20 16.84
C GLY A 108 11.62 -4.89 17.28
N LEU A 109 10.29 -4.80 17.24
CA LEU A 109 9.54 -3.59 17.55
C LEU A 109 8.95 -3.57 18.97
N ASP A 110 9.27 -4.55 19.83
CA ASP A 110 8.72 -4.67 21.18
C ASP A 110 8.91 -3.39 22.01
N GLY A 111 10.06 -2.72 21.87
CA GLY A 111 10.35 -1.48 22.59
C GLY A 111 9.54 -0.26 22.11
N TYR A 112 8.86 -0.37 20.97
CA TYR A 112 8.04 0.69 20.38
C TYR A 112 6.53 0.41 20.51
N ASP A 113 6.14 -0.79 20.96
CA ASP A 113 4.75 -1.18 21.20
C ASP A 113 4.27 -0.64 22.55
N VAL A 114 4.20 0.66 22.63
CA VAL A 114 3.79 1.41 23.83
C VAL A 114 2.56 2.24 23.54
N PRO A 115 1.71 2.54 24.55
CA PRO A 115 0.59 3.46 24.38
C PRO A 115 1.06 4.81 23.83
N ALA A 116 0.47 5.24 22.73
CA ALA A 116 0.74 6.52 22.09
C ALA A 116 -0.57 7.34 22.08
N PRO A 117 -0.93 8.00 23.20
CA PRO A 117 -2.12 8.84 23.26
C PRO A 117 -1.99 9.99 22.26
N MET A 118 -3.07 10.31 21.59
CA MET A 118 -3.12 11.47 20.71
C MET A 118 -3.16 12.74 21.59
N GLU A 119 -2.18 13.60 21.41
CA GLU A 119 -2.15 14.91 22.04
C GLU A 119 -2.51 15.98 21.02
N ASP A 120 -3.37 16.92 21.40
CA ASP A 120 -3.65 18.10 20.58
C ASP A 120 -2.46 19.07 20.71
N SER A 121 -1.49 18.93 19.82
CA SER A 121 -0.42 19.90 19.66
C SER A 121 -0.79 20.87 18.54
N SER A 122 -1.23 22.07 18.88
CA SER A 122 -1.36 23.17 17.92
C SER A 122 0.02 23.81 17.73
N CYS A 123 0.58 23.72 16.54
CA CYS A 123 1.76 24.51 16.20
C CYS A 123 1.31 25.73 15.37
N ASP A 124 1.66 26.92 15.84
CA ASP A 124 1.40 28.17 15.11
C ASP A 124 2.56 28.42 14.13
N TYR A 125 2.31 28.23 12.87
CA TYR A 125 3.28 28.48 11.80
C TYR A 125 2.98 29.83 11.14
N GLN A 126 3.97 30.71 11.10
CA GLN A 126 3.87 32.03 10.43
C GLN A 126 3.85 31.90 8.90
N MET A 127 4.49 30.86 8.38
CA MET A 127 4.60 30.61 6.95
C MET A 127 4.61 29.09 6.69
N VAL A 128 3.94 28.66 5.63
CA VAL A 128 3.96 27.29 5.16
C VAL A 128 4.16 27.23 3.65
N THR A 129 4.91 26.25 3.19
CA THR A 129 5.10 25.95 1.77
C THR A 129 4.54 24.56 1.47
N LEU A 130 3.58 24.49 0.56
CA LEU A 130 2.82 23.31 0.21
C LEU A 130 3.22 22.81 -1.18
N PRO A 131 3.98 21.69 -1.29
CA PRO A 131 4.34 21.11 -2.58
C PRO A 131 3.09 20.64 -3.35
N LEU A 132 3.03 20.92 -4.65
CA LEU A 132 1.94 20.47 -5.52
C LEU A 132 1.97 18.95 -5.79
N SER A 133 3.11 18.30 -5.60
CA SER A 133 3.30 16.85 -5.73
C SER A 133 3.69 16.26 -4.37
N GLN A 134 2.75 15.65 -3.67
CA GLN A 134 2.96 15.03 -2.35
C GLN A 134 2.80 13.51 -2.36
N GLY A 135 2.57 12.91 -3.52
CA GLY A 135 2.34 11.46 -3.65
C GLY A 135 2.64 10.92 -5.04
N VAL A 136 2.21 9.68 -5.27
CA VAL A 136 2.41 8.96 -6.54
C VAL A 136 1.48 9.46 -7.66
N GLY A 137 0.41 10.18 -7.30
CA GLY A 137 -0.57 10.73 -8.24
C GLY A 137 -0.02 11.90 -9.07
N ALA A 138 -0.84 12.36 -10.01
CA ALA A 138 -0.53 13.55 -10.78
C ALA A 138 -0.43 14.78 -9.84
N PRO A 139 0.53 15.70 -10.08
CA PRO A 139 0.62 16.96 -9.33
C PRO A 139 -0.68 17.75 -9.39
N ALA A 140 -1.07 18.35 -8.26
CA ALA A 140 -2.23 19.22 -8.21
C ALA A 140 -1.98 20.54 -8.98
N GLN A 141 -3.03 21.11 -9.55
CA GLN A 141 -2.98 22.37 -10.27
C GLN A 141 -3.46 23.50 -9.35
N PRO A 142 -2.66 24.60 -9.19
CA PRO A 142 -3.06 25.74 -8.38
C PRO A 142 -4.38 26.33 -8.85
N VAL A 143 -5.28 26.62 -7.91
CA VAL A 143 -6.55 27.33 -8.14
C VAL A 143 -6.55 28.72 -7.52
N VAL A 144 -5.45 29.07 -6.82
CA VAL A 144 -5.21 30.38 -6.20
C VAL A 144 -4.04 31.11 -6.86
N ARG A 145 -3.94 32.42 -6.64
CA ARG A 145 -2.88 33.30 -7.15
C ARG A 145 -2.15 33.99 -5.99
N ALA A 146 -0.95 34.45 -6.24
CA ALA A 146 -0.23 35.29 -5.29
C ALA A 146 -1.07 36.56 -5.00
N GLY A 147 -1.20 36.88 -3.71
CA GLY A 147 -2.06 37.95 -3.19
C GLY A 147 -3.44 37.49 -2.71
N ASP A 148 -3.88 36.29 -3.04
CA ASP A 148 -5.18 35.77 -2.57
C ASP A 148 -5.14 35.50 -1.06
N ARG A 149 -6.22 35.83 -0.36
CA ARG A 149 -6.42 35.49 1.04
C ARG A 149 -7.17 34.18 1.16
N VAL A 150 -6.63 33.26 1.94
CA VAL A 150 -7.20 31.91 2.14
C VAL A 150 -7.41 31.63 3.63
N GLU A 151 -8.48 30.90 3.92
CA GLU A 151 -8.73 30.36 5.26
C GLU A 151 -8.13 28.95 5.39
N LYS A 152 -7.86 28.54 6.63
CA LYS A 152 -7.44 27.17 6.93
C LYS A 152 -8.49 26.18 6.39
N GLY A 153 -8.05 25.20 5.57
CA GLY A 153 -8.92 24.24 4.92
C GLY A 153 -9.44 24.66 3.55
N ALA A 154 -9.22 25.91 3.11
CA ALA A 154 -9.61 26.34 1.77
C ALA A 154 -8.87 25.56 0.68
N LEU A 155 -9.53 25.25 -0.44
CA LEU A 155 -8.93 24.59 -1.59
C LEU A 155 -7.92 25.54 -2.25
N ILE A 156 -6.66 25.12 -2.39
CA ILE A 156 -5.59 25.92 -3.01
C ILE A 156 -5.04 25.28 -4.28
N ALA A 157 -5.18 23.97 -4.44
CA ALA A 157 -4.85 23.29 -5.69
C ALA A 157 -5.75 22.09 -5.89
N ALA A 158 -6.18 21.84 -7.11
CA ALA A 158 -7.08 20.74 -7.48
C ALA A 158 -6.36 19.64 -8.23
N ALA A 159 -6.78 18.40 -8.02
CA ALA A 159 -6.32 17.28 -8.84
C ALA A 159 -6.76 17.49 -10.29
N PRO A 160 -5.89 17.19 -11.29
CA PRO A 160 -6.25 17.28 -12.69
C PRO A 160 -7.42 16.35 -13.03
N GLU A 161 -8.35 16.82 -13.82
CA GLU A 161 -9.51 16.03 -14.22
C GLU A 161 -9.10 14.76 -14.98
N GLY A 162 -9.75 13.65 -14.65
CA GLY A 162 -9.46 12.33 -15.25
C GLY A 162 -8.14 11.68 -14.86
N LYS A 163 -7.36 12.27 -13.94
CA LYS A 163 -6.11 11.70 -13.41
C LYS A 163 -6.24 11.34 -11.93
N LEU A 164 -5.53 10.32 -11.52
CA LEU A 164 -5.41 10.00 -10.10
C LEU A 164 -4.57 11.08 -9.42
N GLY A 165 -5.13 11.79 -8.45
CA GLY A 165 -4.48 12.86 -7.70
C GLY A 165 -5.28 13.20 -6.45
N ALA A 166 -4.80 14.16 -5.67
CA ALA A 166 -5.47 14.67 -4.50
C ALA A 166 -5.53 16.20 -4.52
N ASN A 167 -6.62 16.75 -4.03
CA ASN A 167 -6.76 18.19 -3.80
C ASN A 167 -5.86 18.62 -2.63
N LEU A 168 -5.29 19.82 -2.71
CA LEU A 168 -4.53 20.44 -1.63
C LEU A 168 -5.31 21.57 -0.99
N HIS A 169 -5.24 21.60 0.33
CA HIS A 169 -5.94 22.58 1.14
C HIS A 169 -4.95 23.40 1.96
N ALA A 170 -5.27 24.66 2.22
CA ALA A 170 -4.46 25.54 3.05
C ALA A 170 -4.34 24.97 4.48
N SER A 171 -3.14 24.79 4.99
CA SER A 171 -2.91 24.31 6.37
C SER A 171 -3.00 25.41 7.42
N ILE A 172 -2.81 26.67 7.01
CA ILE A 172 -2.99 27.88 7.83
C ILE A 172 -3.89 28.87 7.10
N ALA A 173 -4.51 29.79 7.83
CA ALA A 173 -5.13 30.98 7.25
C ALA A 173 -4.04 32.02 6.96
N GLY A 174 -4.17 32.77 5.88
CA GLY A 174 -3.19 33.79 5.53
C GLY A 174 -3.30 34.27 4.08
N THR A 175 -2.25 34.92 3.61
CA THR A 175 -2.12 35.41 2.25
C THR A 175 -1.19 34.53 1.45
N VAL A 176 -1.55 34.14 0.24
CA VAL A 176 -0.69 33.42 -0.69
C VAL A 176 0.40 34.38 -1.17
N THR A 177 1.63 34.13 -0.76
CA THR A 177 2.78 34.99 -1.09
C THR A 177 3.45 34.59 -2.40
N ALA A 178 3.45 33.29 -2.72
CA ALA A 178 4.03 32.78 -3.95
C ALA A 178 3.27 31.55 -4.47
N VAL A 179 3.16 31.48 -5.79
CA VAL A 179 2.67 30.30 -6.51
C VAL A 179 3.67 29.99 -7.61
N THR A 180 4.25 28.80 -7.56
CA THR A 180 5.21 28.31 -8.55
C THR A 180 4.67 27.05 -9.23
N GLU A 181 5.40 26.51 -10.18
CA GLU A 181 5.06 25.21 -10.82
C GLU A 181 5.17 24.02 -9.87
N ARG A 182 5.80 24.19 -8.70
CA ARG A 182 6.09 23.09 -7.76
C ARG A 182 5.41 23.24 -6.42
N GLU A 183 5.08 24.47 -5.98
CA GLU A 183 4.64 24.73 -4.62
C GLU A 183 3.85 26.03 -4.48
N ILE A 184 3.09 26.14 -3.42
CA ILE A 184 2.34 27.32 -2.99
C ILE A 184 2.82 27.72 -1.60
N THR A 185 3.17 28.98 -1.40
CA THR A 185 3.55 29.54 -0.08
C THR A 185 2.46 30.42 0.47
N ILE A 186 2.09 30.20 1.74
CA ILE A 186 1.08 30.96 2.47
C ILE A 186 1.74 31.55 3.71
N GLN A 187 1.47 32.81 3.99
CA GLN A 187 1.94 33.53 5.17
C GLN A 187 0.74 34.13 5.93
N GLN A 188 0.78 34.02 7.27
CA GLN A 188 -0.22 34.65 8.15
C GLN A 188 -0.14 36.18 8.09
#